data_4b4ed664bc8086b59bce4ee1fc91d21a
#
_entry.id   4b4ed664bc8086b59bce4ee1fc91d21a
#
_cell.length_a   1.000
_cell.length_b   1.000
_cell.length_c   1.000
_cell.angle_alpha   90.00
_cell.angle_beta   90.00
_cell.angle_gamma   90.00
#
_symmetry.space_group_name_H-M   'P 1'
#
loop_
_entity.id
_entity.type
_entity.pdbx_description
1 polymer ?
#
loop_
_entity_poly.entity_id
_entity_poly.type
_entity_poly.pdbx_seq_one_letter_code
_entity_poly.pdbx_strand_id
1 'polypeptide(L)'
;MAERILIVAPSWVGDAILSEPLVAVLREPLEAPMVDVLAPPWCAPVYARMRGIGRMIESPFDHGELGLAQRRALARELKANRYTRAFILPNSFKSAIVPWLARIPKRIGYAGEARWALLTDARRLDRTALPRMVDRFVALTVPSGHLVPAPPAPALVPDAANANTTARNLALSTRRPVAVLCPGAEFGPAKRWPTEHFITLARRLLDEGYSVWLLGSPRDQPSAAPIASAIPNVRDLTGRTDLGTAIDLLSLAAVVISNDSGLMHAASAVGRPLVALFGSSSPAYTPPMSPVARVAKIDIECSPCFQRECPLGHFKCMRELSPDVVYDLARSASS
;
A
#
# COMPACT_ATOMS: atom_id res chain seq x y z
N MET A 1 22.99 23.55 -9.19
CA MET A 1 22.12 22.58 -9.91
C MET A 1 21.16 21.99 -8.89
N ALA A 2 19.87 21.96 -9.21
CA ALA A 2 18.87 21.34 -8.33
C ALA A 2 19.23 19.87 -8.03
N GLU A 3 19.05 19.45 -6.81
CA GLU A 3 19.34 18.08 -6.39
C GLU A 3 18.40 17.10 -7.09
N ARG A 4 18.94 15.95 -7.54
CA ARG A 4 18.16 14.88 -8.17
C ARG A 4 18.27 13.60 -7.35
N ILE A 5 17.13 13.07 -6.96
CA ILE A 5 17.01 11.92 -6.08
C ILE A 5 16.35 10.76 -6.82
N LEU A 6 16.90 9.57 -6.65
CA LEU A 6 16.28 8.33 -7.07
C LEU A 6 15.74 7.56 -5.85
N ILE A 7 14.49 7.15 -5.88
CA ILE A 7 13.94 6.20 -4.91
C ILE A 7 13.85 4.83 -5.59
N VAL A 8 14.47 3.81 -5.01
CA VAL A 8 14.21 2.42 -5.38
C VAL A 8 13.06 1.91 -4.54
N ALA A 9 11.93 1.70 -5.17
CA ALA A 9 10.66 1.41 -4.53
C ALA A 9 10.56 -0.02 -3.98
N PRO A 10 9.76 -0.24 -2.92
CA PRO A 10 9.34 -1.57 -2.51
C PRO A 10 8.41 -2.22 -3.54
N SER A 11 8.28 -3.55 -3.47
CA SER A 11 7.48 -4.32 -4.42
C SER A 11 6.03 -4.56 -3.96
N TRP A 12 5.71 -4.29 -2.70
CA TRP A 12 4.35 -4.40 -2.19
C TRP A 12 3.61 -3.07 -2.31
N VAL A 13 2.37 -3.11 -2.79
CA VAL A 13 1.53 -1.93 -2.97
C VAL A 13 1.36 -1.14 -1.67
N GLY A 14 1.13 -1.83 -0.54
CA GLY A 14 1.03 -1.19 0.77
C GLY A 14 2.31 -0.45 1.17
N ASP A 15 3.47 -1.10 1.00
CA ASP A 15 4.77 -0.49 1.30
C ASP A 15 5.07 0.68 0.34
N ALA A 16 4.67 0.57 -0.93
CA ALA A 16 4.78 1.67 -1.89
C ALA A 16 4.00 2.90 -1.41
N ILE A 17 2.77 2.72 -0.92
CA ILE A 17 1.96 3.80 -0.35
C ILE A 17 2.61 4.35 0.93
N LEU A 18 3.08 3.49 1.83
CA LEU A 18 3.77 3.89 3.06
C LEU A 18 5.14 4.56 2.80
N SER A 19 5.65 4.53 1.57
CA SER A 19 6.84 5.29 1.18
C SER A 19 6.56 6.76 0.79
N GLU A 20 5.28 7.14 0.61
CA GLU A 20 4.91 8.52 0.25
C GLU A 20 5.40 9.55 1.27
N PRO A 21 5.32 9.35 2.61
CA PRO A 21 5.82 10.29 3.59
C PRO A 21 7.31 10.60 3.47
N LEU A 22 8.13 9.67 2.97
CA LEU A 22 9.53 9.94 2.64
C LEU A 22 9.62 10.98 1.52
N VAL A 23 8.77 10.86 0.48
CA VAL A 23 8.71 11.84 -0.62
C VAL A 23 8.23 13.20 -0.11
N ALA A 24 7.20 13.21 0.74
CA ALA A 24 6.67 14.43 1.35
C ALA A 24 7.75 15.19 2.14
N VAL A 25 8.47 14.50 3.03
CA VAL A 25 9.56 15.09 3.83
C VAL A 25 10.72 15.60 2.95
N LEU A 26 11.08 14.89 1.88
CA LEU A 26 12.12 15.35 0.96
C LEU A 26 11.73 16.64 0.20
N ARG A 27 10.45 16.98 0.15
CA ARG A 27 9.92 18.16 -0.55
C ARG A 27 9.63 19.36 0.34
N GLU A 28 9.72 19.23 1.65
CA GLU A 28 9.50 20.35 2.58
C GLU A 28 10.47 21.54 2.40
N PRO A 29 11.74 21.35 2.00
CA PRO A 29 12.64 22.48 1.73
C PRO A 29 12.16 23.33 0.54
N LEU A 30 12.41 24.66 0.63
CA LEU A 30 12.03 25.65 -0.41
C LEU A 30 12.58 25.30 -1.82
N GLU A 31 13.76 24.68 -1.88
CA GLU A 31 14.34 24.13 -3.11
C GLU A 31 14.14 22.62 -3.15
N ALA A 32 12.88 22.19 -3.32
CA ALA A 32 12.55 20.77 -3.35
C ALA A 32 13.32 20.04 -4.46
N PRO A 33 14.00 18.93 -4.16
CA PRO A 33 14.72 18.14 -5.15
C PRO A 33 13.74 17.52 -6.16
N MET A 34 14.25 17.21 -7.36
CA MET A 34 13.54 16.34 -8.30
C MET A 34 13.63 14.89 -7.79
N VAL A 35 12.51 14.28 -7.54
CA VAL A 35 12.41 12.89 -7.04
C VAL A 35 11.89 12.00 -8.15
N ASP A 36 12.73 11.10 -8.64
CA ASP A 36 12.36 10.05 -9.59
C ASP A 36 12.27 8.70 -8.84
N VAL A 37 11.40 7.81 -9.31
CA VAL A 37 11.15 6.51 -8.66
C VAL A 37 11.41 5.38 -9.64
N LEU A 38 12.23 4.42 -9.24
CA LEU A 38 12.39 3.13 -9.90
C LEU A 38 11.48 2.12 -9.20
N ALA A 39 10.41 1.70 -9.85
CA ALA A 39 9.39 0.83 -9.27
C ALA A 39 9.02 -0.34 -10.19
N PRO A 40 8.53 -1.46 -9.64
CA PRO A 40 7.88 -2.50 -10.45
C PRO A 40 6.65 -1.95 -11.15
N PRO A 41 6.30 -2.45 -12.37
CA PRO A 41 5.16 -1.95 -13.16
C PRO A 41 3.84 -1.94 -12.38
N TRP A 42 3.59 -2.96 -11.54
CA TRP A 42 2.36 -3.04 -10.75
C TRP A 42 2.27 -2.02 -9.60
N CYS A 43 3.38 -1.39 -9.17
CA CYS A 43 3.38 -0.30 -8.21
C CYS A 43 3.37 1.09 -8.88
N ALA A 44 3.64 1.18 -10.17
CA ALA A 44 3.68 2.43 -10.94
C ALA A 44 2.44 3.31 -10.73
N PRO A 45 1.20 2.76 -10.74
CA PRO A 45 -0.02 3.55 -10.54
C PRO A 45 -0.09 4.25 -9.17
N VAL A 46 0.56 3.72 -8.14
CA VAL A 46 0.66 4.35 -6.81
C VAL A 46 1.50 5.63 -6.92
N TYR A 47 2.69 5.53 -7.51
CA TYR A 47 3.60 6.65 -7.65
C TYR A 47 3.08 7.73 -8.60
N ALA A 48 2.30 7.36 -9.62
CA ALA A 48 1.63 8.31 -10.50
C ALA A 48 0.58 9.18 -9.77
N ARG A 49 0.13 8.75 -8.59
CA ARG A 49 -0.81 9.49 -7.72
C ARG A 49 -0.15 10.15 -6.52
N MET A 50 1.16 10.08 -6.39
CA MET A 50 1.92 10.81 -5.37
C MET A 50 2.30 12.19 -5.88
N ARG A 51 2.14 13.20 -5.03
CA ARG A 51 2.65 14.53 -5.33
C ARG A 51 4.17 14.53 -5.28
N GLY A 52 4.80 15.19 -6.27
CA GLY A 52 6.22 15.46 -6.25
C GLY A 52 7.11 14.37 -6.81
N ILE A 53 6.54 13.36 -7.42
CA ILE A 53 7.28 12.45 -8.29
C ILE A 53 7.46 13.13 -9.64
N GLY A 54 8.72 13.27 -10.08
CA GLY A 54 9.07 13.83 -11.37
C GLY A 54 8.92 12.80 -12.49
N ARG A 55 9.62 11.67 -12.34
CA ARG A 55 9.58 10.57 -13.32
C ARG A 55 9.42 9.23 -12.60
N MET A 56 8.50 8.41 -13.09
CA MET A 56 8.41 7.01 -12.74
C MET A 56 9.17 6.19 -13.79
N ILE A 57 10.07 5.33 -13.32
CA ILE A 57 10.93 4.47 -14.13
C ILE A 57 10.53 3.04 -13.81
N GLU A 58 10.07 2.31 -14.81
CA GLU A 58 9.68 0.92 -14.62
C GLU A 58 10.90 0.02 -14.50
N SER A 59 10.87 -0.85 -13.51
CA SER A 59 11.85 -1.89 -13.32
C SER A 59 11.63 -3.02 -14.33
N PRO A 60 12.59 -3.31 -15.22
CA PRO A 60 12.44 -4.34 -16.24
C PRO A 60 12.72 -5.77 -15.73
N PHE A 61 12.78 -5.98 -14.41
CA PHE A 61 13.10 -7.27 -13.82
C PHE A 61 11.89 -7.88 -13.14
N ASP A 62 11.70 -9.19 -13.31
CA ASP A 62 10.67 -9.94 -12.62
C ASP A 62 11.02 -10.18 -11.14
N HIS A 63 9.98 -10.49 -10.36
CA HIS A 63 10.14 -10.79 -8.94
C HIS A 63 10.98 -12.06 -8.78
N GLY A 64 12.07 -11.97 -8.01
CA GLY A 64 12.97 -13.10 -7.79
C GLY A 64 14.21 -13.06 -8.69
N GLU A 65 14.18 -12.49 -9.87
CA GLU A 65 15.30 -12.49 -10.81
C GLU A 65 16.46 -11.57 -10.41
N LEU A 66 17.68 -12.02 -10.67
CA LEU A 66 18.88 -11.19 -10.54
C LEU A 66 19.02 -10.25 -11.73
N GLY A 67 18.74 -10.68 -12.95
CA GLY A 67 18.67 -9.87 -14.17
C GLY A 67 19.86 -8.93 -14.40
N LEU A 68 21.11 -9.41 -14.30
CA LEU A 68 22.29 -8.52 -14.33
C LEU A 68 22.44 -7.72 -15.62
N ALA A 69 22.06 -8.29 -16.76
CA ALA A 69 22.14 -7.60 -18.05
C ALA A 69 21.17 -6.42 -18.11
N GLN A 70 19.91 -6.64 -17.72
CA GLN A 70 18.88 -5.60 -17.65
C GLN A 70 19.26 -4.50 -16.63
N ARG A 71 19.84 -4.90 -15.47
CA ARG A 71 20.30 -3.93 -14.45
C ARG A 71 21.46 -3.08 -14.96
N ARG A 72 22.38 -3.64 -15.73
CA ARG A 72 23.47 -2.89 -16.36
C ARG A 72 22.95 -1.93 -17.43
N ALA A 73 21.98 -2.36 -18.25
CA ALA A 73 21.37 -1.51 -19.27
C ALA A 73 20.66 -0.30 -18.61
N LEU A 74 19.79 -0.56 -17.63
CA LEU A 74 19.08 0.47 -16.87
C LEU A 74 20.05 1.40 -16.14
N ALA A 75 21.11 0.86 -15.52
CA ALA A 75 22.09 1.69 -14.82
C ALA A 75 22.86 2.64 -15.76
N ARG A 76 23.15 2.23 -17.02
CA ARG A 76 23.75 3.10 -18.04
C ARG A 76 22.80 4.26 -18.40
N GLU A 77 21.51 3.98 -18.57
CA GLU A 77 20.48 4.99 -18.82
C GLU A 77 20.40 5.97 -17.64
N LEU A 78 20.30 5.47 -16.40
CA LEU A 78 20.17 6.29 -15.20
C LEU A 78 21.41 7.13 -14.91
N LYS A 79 22.59 6.71 -15.34
CA LYS A 79 23.83 7.48 -15.17
C LYS A 79 23.77 8.85 -15.85
N ALA A 80 23.07 8.96 -16.98
CA ALA A 80 22.89 10.23 -17.70
C ALA A 80 22.03 11.24 -16.89
N ASN A 81 21.18 10.77 -15.98
CA ASN A 81 20.32 11.62 -15.17
C ASN A 81 21.06 12.33 -14.02
N ARG A 82 22.31 11.96 -13.72
CA ARG A 82 23.17 12.59 -12.69
C ARG A 82 22.52 12.69 -11.31
N TYR A 83 21.87 11.61 -10.86
CA TYR A 83 21.33 11.54 -9.49
C TYR A 83 22.44 11.76 -8.46
N THR A 84 22.15 12.58 -7.45
CA THR A 84 23.06 12.88 -6.33
C THR A 84 22.86 11.93 -5.16
N ARG A 85 21.62 11.49 -4.95
CA ARG A 85 21.23 10.54 -3.90
C ARG A 85 20.32 9.43 -4.43
N ALA A 86 20.42 8.24 -3.83
CA ALA A 86 19.47 7.17 -3.99
C ALA A 86 19.01 6.66 -2.63
N PHE A 87 17.69 6.59 -2.41
CA PHE A 87 17.07 5.92 -1.28
C PHE A 87 16.64 4.52 -1.71
N ILE A 88 17.18 3.47 -1.07
CA ILE A 88 16.97 2.08 -1.47
C ILE A 88 16.10 1.42 -0.40
N LEU A 89 14.78 1.43 -0.63
CA LEU A 89 13.78 1.03 0.36
C LEU A 89 13.69 -0.49 0.58
N PRO A 90 13.76 -1.35 -0.48
CA PRO A 90 13.82 -2.79 -0.28
C PRO A 90 15.16 -3.19 0.38
N ASN A 91 15.15 -4.27 1.18
CA ASN A 91 16.34 -4.74 1.90
C ASN A 91 17.15 -5.83 1.18
N SER A 92 16.77 -6.19 -0.05
CA SER A 92 17.48 -7.21 -0.83
C SER A 92 18.79 -6.68 -1.43
N PHE A 93 19.79 -7.57 -1.57
CA PHE A 93 21.05 -7.27 -2.24
C PHE A 93 20.84 -6.68 -3.64
N LYS A 94 19.97 -7.32 -4.42
CA LYS A 94 19.72 -6.95 -5.82
C LYS A 94 19.10 -5.55 -5.97
N SER A 95 18.43 -5.00 -4.96
CA SER A 95 17.85 -3.64 -5.02
C SER A 95 18.91 -2.54 -5.06
N ALA A 96 20.10 -2.80 -4.54
CA ALA A 96 21.20 -1.82 -4.51
C ALA A 96 22.09 -1.84 -5.77
N ILE A 97 21.96 -2.86 -6.64
CA ILE A 97 22.85 -3.05 -7.81
C ILE A 97 22.70 -1.91 -8.81
N VAL A 98 21.48 -1.51 -9.17
CA VAL A 98 21.25 -0.46 -10.18
C VAL A 98 21.82 0.89 -9.73
N PRO A 99 21.53 1.41 -8.52
CA PRO A 99 22.14 2.65 -8.03
C PRO A 99 23.68 2.59 -7.95
N TRP A 100 24.23 1.42 -7.59
CA TRP A 100 25.68 1.21 -7.51
C TRP A 100 26.31 1.26 -8.91
N LEU A 101 25.77 0.52 -9.89
CA LEU A 101 26.25 0.51 -11.27
C LEU A 101 26.08 1.87 -11.95
N ALA A 102 25.01 2.61 -11.64
CA ALA A 102 24.78 3.98 -12.11
C ALA A 102 25.74 5.00 -11.47
N ARG A 103 26.57 4.57 -10.51
CA ARG A 103 27.53 5.40 -9.78
C ARG A 103 26.90 6.59 -9.06
N ILE A 104 25.69 6.40 -8.50
CA ILE A 104 25.06 7.42 -7.68
C ILE A 104 25.90 7.62 -6.41
N PRO A 105 26.36 8.85 -6.10
CA PRO A 105 27.37 9.06 -5.05
C PRO A 105 26.87 8.72 -3.64
N LYS A 106 25.63 9.09 -3.29
CA LYS A 106 25.02 8.76 -1.99
C LYS A 106 23.95 7.68 -2.18
N ARG A 107 24.17 6.49 -1.61
CA ARG A 107 23.28 5.34 -1.68
C ARG A 107 22.90 4.92 -0.27
N ILE A 108 21.68 5.29 0.13
CA ILE A 108 21.18 5.24 1.49
C ILE A 108 20.19 4.08 1.62
N GLY A 109 20.33 3.27 2.65
CA GLY A 109 19.41 2.16 2.91
C GLY A 109 19.81 1.34 4.12
N TYR A 110 18.94 0.45 4.57
CA TYR A 110 19.26 -0.43 5.68
C TYR A 110 20.17 -1.58 5.25
N ALA A 111 21.13 -1.94 6.07
CA ALA A 111 22.01 -3.11 5.86
C ALA A 111 21.16 -4.40 5.93
N GLY A 112 21.17 -5.17 4.87
CA GLY A 112 20.50 -6.46 4.74
C GLY A 112 21.09 -7.25 3.59
N GLU A 113 21.01 -8.57 3.59
CA GLU A 113 21.48 -9.46 2.54
C GLU A 113 22.91 -9.10 2.02
N ALA A 114 23.84 -8.77 2.92
CA ALA A 114 25.21 -8.39 2.60
C ALA A 114 25.39 -7.20 1.63
N ARG A 115 24.38 -6.37 1.40
CA ARG A 115 24.42 -5.23 0.46
C ARG A 115 25.16 -4.00 1.01
N TRP A 116 25.68 -4.07 2.21
CA TRP A 116 26.46 -2.99 2.84
C TRP A 116 27.60 -2.49 1.94
N ALA A 117 28.22 -3.37 1.14
CA ALA A 117 29.26 -2.99 0.19
C ALA A 117 28.76 -2.14 -1.00
N LEU A 118 27.46 -2.20 -1.32
CA LEU A 118 26.84 -1.43 -2.41
C LEU A 118 26.27 -0.09 -1.94
N LEU A 119 26.11 0.09 -0.62
CA LEU A 119 25.60 1.32 -0.01
C LEU A 119 26.78 2.21 0.40
N THR A 120 26.56 3.54 0.41
CA THR A 120 27.51 4.51 0.99
C THR A 120 27.07 4.98 2.36
N ASP A 121 25.77 4.83 2.68
CA ASP A 121 25.17 5.04 3.99
C ASP A 121 24.33 3.79 4.33
N ALA A 122 25.03 2.77 4.83
CA ALA A 122 24.42 1.49 5.21
C ALA A 122 23.99 1.55 6.69
N ARG A 123 22.69 1.65 6.94
CA ARG A 123 22.15 1.82 8.29
C ARG A 123 21.75 0.49 8.91
N ARG A 124 21.98 0.37 10.21
CA ARG A 124 21.42 -0.71 11.02
C ARG A 124 19.98 -0.34 11.42
N LEU A 125 19.03 -1.22 11.11
CA LEU A 125 17.64 -1.00 11.49
C LEU A 125 17.44 -1.35 12.97
N ASP A 126 17.08 -0.37 13.77
CA ASP A 126 16.53 -0.57 15.11
C ASP A 126 14.99 -0.68 14.99
N ARG A 127 14.49 -1.90 15.17
CA ARG A 127 13.05 -2.18 15.07
C ARG A 127 12.26 -1.70 16.27
N THR A 128 12.91 -1.50 17.40
CA THR A 128 12.30 -0.99 18.64
C THR A 128 12.09 0.52 18.53
N ALA A 129 13.10 1.24 18.07
CA ALA A 129 13.01 2.67 17.86
C ALA A 129 12.13 3.04 16.64
N LEU A 130 12.09 2.17 15.61
CA LEU A 130 11.34 2.37 14.38
C LEU A 130 10.36 1.20 14.15
N PRO A 131 9.31 1.08 14.96
CA PRO A 131 8.39 -0.06 14.90
C PRO A 131 7.57 -0.05 13.60
N ARG A 132 7.10 1.12 13.14
CA ARG A 132 6.27 1.22 11.94
C ARG A 132 7.11 1.25 10.66
N MET A 133 6.57 0.69 9.58
CA MET A 133 7.25 0.72 8.28
C MET A 133 7.48 2.14 7.77
N VAL A 134 6.51 3.03 7.96
CA VAL A 134 6.62 4.45 7.57
C VAL A 134 7.76 5.17 8.30
N ASP A 135 7.97 4.91 9.60
CA ASP A 135 9.08 5.48 10.36
C ASP A 135 10.43 5.08 9.77
N ARG A 136 10.54 3.81 9.34
CA ARG A 136 11.77 3.28 8.71
C ARG A 136 12.09 3.99 7.41
N PHE A 137 11.07 4.29 6.60
CA PHE A 137 11.29 5.00 5.35
C PHE A 137 11.69 6.47 5.61
N VAL A 138 10.96 7.17 6.48
CA VAL A 138 11.24 8.58 6.80
C VAL A 138 12.60 8.73 7.50
N ALA A 139 13.00 7.79 8.35
CA ALA A 139 14.31 7.81 9.00
C ALA A 139 15.49 7.86 8.02
N LEU A 140 15.31 7.37 6.79
CA LEU A 140 16.37 7.44 5.77
C LEU A 140 16.61 8.86 5.26
N THR A 141 15.68 9.81 5.43
CA THR A 141 15.82 11.20 4.94
C THR A 141 16.77 12.04 5.78
N VAL A 142 16.96 11.71 7.06
CA VAL A 142 17.86 12.42 7.98
C VAL A 142 19.17 11.65 8.17
N PRO A 143 20.29 12.31 8.53
CA PRO A 143 21.53 11.59 8.85
C PRO A 143 21.36 10.60 9.99
N SER A 144 22.16 9.54 10.00
CA SER A 144 22.14 8.54 11.07
C SER A 144 22.41 9.19 12.43
N GLY A 145 21.60 8.83 13.44
CA GLY A 145 21.70 9.40 14.80
C GLY A 145 20.97 10.72 15.03
N HIS A 146 20.39 11.31 13.98
CA HIS A 146 19.57 12.51 14.12
C HIS A 146 18.11 12.15 14.47
N LEU A 147 17.39 13.13 15.04
CA LEU A 147 15.97 12.99 15.34
C LEU A 147 15.19 12.78 14.04
N VAL A 148 14.44 11.68 14.00
CA VAL A 148 13.56 11.37 12.88
C VAL A 148 12.28 12.20 13.01
N PRO A 149 11.89 12.98 11.98
CA PRO A 149 10.63 13.71 12.04
C PRO A 149 9.44 12.74 12.10
N ALA A 150 8.35 13.18 12.73
CA ALA A 150 7.10 12.40 12.71
C ALA A 150 6.62 12.28 11.25
N PRO A 151 6.38 11.05 10.75
CA PRO A 151 5.91 10.88 9.38
C PRO A 151 4.53 11.52 9.19
N PRO A 152 4.32 12.33 8.16
CA PRO A 152 2.96 12.73 7.78
C PRO A 152 2.13 11.50 7.36
N ALA A 153 0.82 11.63 7.33
CA ALA A 153 -0.04 10.60 6.76
C ALA A 153 0.22 10.49 5.24
N PRO A 154 0.35 9.26 4.69
CA PRO A 154 0.45 9.08 3.24
C PRO A 154 -0.74 9.72 2.53
N ALA A 155 -0.47 10.42 1.41
CA ALA A 155 -1.49 11.08 0.62
C ALA A 155 -1.37 10.68 -0.85
N LEU A 156 -2.48 10.20 -1.43
CA LEU A 156 -2.61 9.95 -2.86
C LEU A 156 -3.65 10.90 -3.46
N VAL A 157 -3.38 11.38 -4.65
CA VAL A 157 -4.29 12.24 -5.43
C VAL A 157 -5.01 11.37 -6.46
N PRO A 158 -6.29 10.98 -6.20
CA PRO A 158 -7.06 10.21 -7.16
C PRO A 158 -7.41 11.06 -8.39
N ASP A 159 -7.52 10.42 -9.54
CA ASP A 159 -8.06 11.04 -10.75
C ASP A 159 -9.60 10.99 -10.73
N ALA A 160 -10.22 12.10 -10.36
CA ALA A 160 -11.67 12.22 -10.28
C ALA A 160 -12.36 12.06 -11.65
N ALA A 161 -11.72 12.47 -12.74
CA ALA A 161 -12.26 12.31 -14.08
C ALA A 161 -12.28 10.84 -14.47
N ASN A 162 -11.19 10.10 -14.22
CA ASN A 162 -11.11 8.66 -14.43
C ASN A 162 -12.12 7.90 -13.54
N ALA A 163 -12.22 8.25 -12.26
CA ALA A 163 -13.19 7.65 -11.33
C ALA A 163 -14.62 7.74 -11.87
N ASN A 164 -15.05 8.96 -12.25
CA ASN A 164 -16.41 9.20 -12.76
C ASN A 164 -16.65 8.54 -14.12
N THR A 165 -15.66 8.53 -15.01
CA THR A 165 -15.78 7.87 -16.32
C THR A 165 -15.88 6.37 -16.16
N THR A 166 -15.05 5.78 -15.32
CA THR A 166 -15.09 4.34 -15.02
C THR A 166 -16.41 3.95 -14.36
N ALA A 167 -16.91 4.76 -13.41
CA ALA A 167 -18.19 4.48 -12.77
C ALA A 167 -19.33 4.46 -13.80
N ARG A 168 -19.36 5.38 -14.77
CA ARG A 168 -20.34 5.36 -15.86
C ARG A 168 -20.19 4.14 -16.76
N ASN A 169 -18.97 3.83 -17.21
CA ASN A 169 -18.68 2.70 -18.11
C ASN A 169 -19.05 1.35 -17.51
N LEU A 170 -18.89 1.21 -16.19
CA LEU A 170 -19.23 0.01 -15.44
C LEU A 170 -20.68 0.03 -14.90
N ALA A 171 -21.48 1.04 -15.25
CA ALA A 171 -22.84 1.26 -14.76
C ALA A 171 -22.95 1.20 -13.24
N LEU A 172 -22.00 1.83 -12.54
CA LEU A 172 -21.96 1.93 -11.08
C LEU A 172 -22.81 3.11 -10.62
N SER A 173 -23.72 2.87 -9.69
CA SER A 173 -24.54 3.93 -9.11
C SER A 173 -23.79 4.66 -8.00
N THR A 174 -23.65 5.96 -8.13
CA THR A 174 -23.15 6.88 -7.09
C THR A 174 -24.27 7.77 -6.52
N ARG A 175 -25.54 7.49 -6.86
CA ARG A 175 -26.70 8.21 -6.31
C ARG A 175 -26.96 7.93 -4.84
N ARG A 176 -26.49 6.77 -4.37
CA ARG A 176 -26.50 6.32 -2.98
C ARG A 176 -25.08 6.36 -2.43
N PRO A 177 -24.89 6.46 -1.12
CA PRO A 177 -23.56 6.32 -0.54
C PRO A 177 -22.96 4.98 -0.96
N VAL A 178 -21.66 4.97 -1.27
CA VAL A 178 -20.97 3.78 -1.75
C VAL A 178 -20.18 3.15 -0.61
N ALA A 179 -20.43 1.88 -0.34
CA ALA A 179 -19.58 1.05 0.52
C ALA A 179 -18.70 0.16 -0.35
N VAL A 180 -17.39 0.26 -0.16
CA VAL A 180 -16.42 -0.59 -0.88
C VAL A 180 -15.89 -1.66 0.04
N LEU A 181 -16.02 -2.92 -0.37
CA LEU A 181 -15.47 -4.07 0.34
C LEU A 181 -14.26 -4.62 -0.42
N CYS A 182 -13.13 -4.79 0.28
CA CYS A 182 -11.90 -5.35 -0.27
C CYS A 182 -11.60 -6.71 0.42
N PRO A 183 -12.21 -7.81 -0.05
CA PRO A 183 -12.12 -9.11 0.61
C PRO A 183 -10.79 -9.83 0.36
N GLY A 184 -9.96 -9.34 -0.56
CA GLY A 184 -8.68 -9.90 -0.90
C GLY A 184 -7.59 -9.63 0.12
N ALA A 185 -6.56 -10.48 0.13
CA ALA A 185 -5.28 -10.26 0.79
C ALA A 185 -4.22 -11.13 0.12
N GLU A 186 -3.32 -10.50 -0.65
CA GLU A 186 -2.30 -11.23 -1.43
C GLU A 186 -1.26 -11.93 -0.53
N PHE A 187 -1.02 -11.40 0.67
CA PHE A 187 -0.10 -12.01 1.62
C PHE A 187 -0.47 -13.45 1.94
N GLY A 188 -1.77 -13.75 2.13
CA GLY A 188 -2.23 -15.10 2.40
C GLY A 188 -3.57 -15.17 3.12
N PRO A 189 -4.13 -16.40 3.24
CA PRO A 189 -5.45 -16.61 3.84
C PRO A 189 -5.56 -16.19 5.31
N ALA A 190 -4.45 -16.16 6.05
CA ALA A 190 -4.46 -15.74 7.46
C ALA A 190 -4.85 -14.26 7.68
N LYS A 191 -4.86 -13.44 6.62
CA LYS A 191 -5.34 -12.06 6.65
C LYS A 191 -6.76 -11.89 6.14
N ARG A 192 -7.42 -12.95 5.66
CA ARG A 192 -8.73 -12.85 5.05
C ARG A 192 -9.83 -13.04 6.09
N TRP A 193 -10.70 -12.05 6.18
CA TRP A 193 -11.94 -12.15 6.93
C TRP A 193 -12.88 -13.12 6.23
N PRO A 194 -13.67 -13.94 6.96
CA PRO A 194 -14.53 -14.95 6.34
C PRO A 194 -15.50 -14.37 5.31
N THR A 195 -15.71 -15.10 4.22
CA THR A 195 -16.64 -14.70 3.15
C THR A 195 -18.06 -14.51 3.67
N GLU A 196 -18.51 -15.37 4.58
CA GLU A 196 -19.81 -15.32 5.23
C GLU A 196 -20.01 -14.02 6.02
N HIS A 197 -18.95 -13.50 6.62
CA HIS A 197 -18.97 -12.24 7.36
C HIS A 197 -19.09 -11.06 6.40
N PHE A 198 -18.37 -11.08 5.26
CA PHE A 198 -18.57 -10.08 4.20
C PHE A 198 -19.99 -10.13 3.63
N ILE A 199 -20.57 -11.31 3.43
CA ILE A 199 -21.95 -11.47 2.97
C ILE A 199 -22.93 -10.84 3.97
N THR A 200 -22.78 -11.13 5.26
CA THR A 200 -23.62 -10.57 6.32
C THR A 200 -23.53 -9.04 6.37
N LEU A 201 -22.30 -8.52 6.32
CA LEU A 201 -22.06 -7.08 6.30
C LEU A 201 -22.64 -6.41 5.05
N ALA A 202 -22.43 -7.00 3.87
CA ALA A 202 -22.92 -6.45 2.61
C ALA A 202 -24.46 -6.38 2.56
N ARG A 203 -25.17 -7.38 3.07
CA ARG A 203 -26.66 -7.35 3.20
C ARG A 203 -27.10 -6.18 4.04
N ARG A 204 -26.50 -6.02 5.23
CA ARG A 204 -26.86 -4.93 6.14
C ARG A 204 -26.58 -3.55 5.54
N LEU A 205 -25.46 -3.37 4.82
CA LEU A 205 -25.18 -2.11 4.13
C LEU A 205 -26.17 -1.81 3.00
N LEU A 206 -26.60 -2.84 2.24
CA LEU A 206 -27.63 -2.69 1.21
C LEU A 206 -28.99 -2.31 1.82
N ASP A 207 -29.36 -2.92 2.95
CA ASP A 207 -30.62 -2.63 3.67
C ASP A 207 -30.64 -1.18 4.19
N GLU A 208 -29.48 -0.61 4.52
CA GLU A 208 -29.31 0.81 4.86
C GLU A 208 -29.18 1.74 3.66
N GLY A 209 -29.36 1.23 2.45
CA GLY A 209 -29.40 2.01 1.23
C GLY A 209 -28.04 2.31 0.61
N TYR A 210 -26.95 1.67 1.02
CA TYR A 210 -25.67 1.80 0.34
C TYR A 210 -25.69 1.10 -1.03
N SER A 211 -24.88 1.61 -1.96
CA SER A 211 -24.40 0.83 -3.11
C SER A 211 -23.14 0.08 -2.68
N VAL A 212 -23.12 -1.26 -2.81
CA VAL A 212 -21.99 -2.08 -2.36
C VAL A 212 -21.16 -2.54 -3.54
N TRP A 213 -19.85 -2.23 -3.53
CA TRP A 213 -18.89 -2.65 -4.55
C TRP A 213 -17.81 -3.54 -3.92
N LEU A 214 -17.38 -4.57 -4.65
CA LEU A 214 -16.20 -5.36 -4.31
C LEU A 214 -15.04 -4.88 -5.15
N LEU A 215 -13.90 -4.56 -4.53
CA LEU A 215 -12.66 -4.20 -5.20
C LEU A 215 -11.54 -5.18 -4.86
N GLY A 216 -10.74 -5.49 -5.87
CA GLY A 216 -9.59 -6.38 -5.75
C GLY A 216 -8.94 -6.66 -7.09
N SER A 217 -7.78 -7.30 -7.03
CA SER A 217 -7.05 -7.82 -8.18
C SER A 217 -7.75 -9.07 -8.76
N PRO A 218 -7.35 -9.57 -9.94
CA PRO A 218 -7.84 -10.85 -10.45
C PRO A 218 -7.59 -12.03 -9.48
N ARG A 219 -6.54 -11.95 -8.65
CA ARG A 219 -6.23 -12.99 -7.64
C ARG A 219 -7.21 -12.99 -6.46
N ASP A 220 -8.00 -11.94 -6.31
CA ASP A 220 -8.97 -11.80 -5.22
C ASP A 220 -10.36 -12.31 -5.62
N GLN A 221 -10.58 -12.68 -6.90
CA GLN A 221 -11.84 -13.25 -7.39
C GLN A 221 -12.34 -14.45 -6.57
N PRO A 222 -11.47 -15.40 -6.14
CA PRO A 222 -11.95 -16.52 -5.30
C PRO A 222 -12.56 -16.07 -3.96
N SER A 223 -12.18 -14.90 -3.44
CA SER A 223 -12.76 -14.33 -2.21
C SER A 223 -14.00 -13.48 -2.49
N ALA A 224 -14.10 -12.86 -3.67
CA ALA A 224 -15.17 -11.95 -4.04
C ALA A 224 -16.38 -12.67 -4.71
N ALA A 225 -16.11 -13.62 -5.58
CA ALA A 225 -17.17 -14.31 -6.35
C ALA A 225 -18.27 -14.95 -5.48
N PRO A 226 -17.96 -15.62 -4.34
CA PRO A 226 -19.01 -16.15 -3.48
C PRO A 226 -19.89 -15.06 -2.86
N ILE A 227 -19.34 -13.86 -2.57
CA ILE A 227 -20.11 -12.72 -2.04
C ILE A 227 -21.07 -12.22 -3.12
N ALA A 228 -20.57 -11.99 -4.34
CA ALA A 228 -21.37 -11.54 -5.46
C ALA A 228 -22.48 -12.55 -5.84
N SER A 229 -22.19 -13.86 -5.78
CA SER A 229 -23.15 -14.91 -6.04
C SER A 229 -24.26 -14.96 -4.97
N ALA A 230 -23.93 -14.70 -3.70
CA ALA A 230 -24.90 -14.71 -2.60
C ALA A 230 -25.77 -13.45 -2.56
N ILE A 231 -25.35 -12.35 -3.22
CA ILE A 231 -26.03 -11.05 -3.16
C ILE A 231 -26.01 -10.40 -4.55
N PRO A 232 -27.05 -10.58 -5.38
CA PRO A 232 -27.09 -10.08 -6.76
C PRO A 232 -26.94 -8.55 -6.92
N ASN A 233 -27.26 -7.79 -5.86
CA ASN A 233 -27.18 -6.32 -5.87
C ASN A 233 -25.77 -5.78 -5.54
N VAL A 234 -24.82 -6.64 -5.22
CA VAL A 234 -23.41 -6.28 -5.04
C VAL A 234 -22.73 -6.19 -6.41
N ARG A 235 -21.93 -5.16 -6.64
CA ARG A 235 -21.18 -4.98 -7.88
C ARG A 235 -19.76 -5.50 -7.72
N ASP A 236 -19.48 -6.65 -8.32
CA ASP A 236 -18.13 -7.23 -8.32
C ASP A 236 -17.24 -6.56 -9.39
N LEU A 237 -16.22 -5.85 -8.93
CA LEU A 237 -15.21 -5.18 -9.75
C LEU A 237 -13.83 -5.85 -9.64
N THR A 238 -13.73 -7.00 -8.97
CA THR A 238 -12.46 -7.71 -8.82
C THR A 238 -11.93 -8.15 -10.17
N GLY A 239 -10.68 -7.77 -10.49
CA GLY A 239 -10.07 -8.05 -11.79
C GLY A 239 -10.63 -7.25 -12.97
N ARG A 240 -11.55 -6.31 -12.74
CA ARG A 240 -12.15 -5.47 -13.80
C ARG A 240 -11.54 -4.07 -13.87
N THR A 241 -10.63 -3.75 -12.96
CA THR A 241 -9.91 -2.49 -12.87
C THR A 241 -8.42 -2.76 -12.65
N ASP A 242 -7.58 -1.91 -13.19
CA ASP A 242 -6.18 -1.84 -12.75
C ASP A 242 -6.07 -1.16 -11.38
N LEU A 243 -4.88 -1.18 -10.79
CA LEU A 243 -4.64 -0.59 -9.47
C LEU A 243 -4.93 0.92 -9.44
N GLY A 244 -4.56 1.63 -10.53
CA GLY A 244 -4.80 3.06 -10.63
C GLY A 244 -6.27 3.40 -10.60
N THR A 245 -7.05 2.74 -11.43
CA THR A 245 -8.50 2.88 -11.48
C THR A 245 -9.16 2.45 -10.17
N ALA A 246 -8.65 1.40 -9.50
CA ALA A 246 -9.14 1.01 -8.18
C ALA A 246 -8.91 2.10 -7.12
N ILE A 247 -7.73 2.75 -7.11
CA ILE A 247 -7.44 3.90 -6.23
C ILE A 247 -8.41 5.06 -6.53
N ASP A 248 -8.68 5.34 -7.80
CA ASP A 248 -9.59 6.41 -8.20
C ASP A 248 -11.03 6.11 -7.77
N LEU A 249 -11.51 4.88 -7.96
CA LEU A 249 -12.85 4.46 -7.51
C LEU A 249 -13.00 4.50 -5.98
N LEU A 250 -11.94 4.20 -5.21
CA LEU A 250 -11.95 4.35 -3.76
C LEU A 250 -12.30 5.78 -3.33
N SER A 251 -11.95 6.80 -4.12
CA SER A 251 -12.28 8.19 -3.80
C SER A 251 -13.79 8.49 -3.78
N LEU A 252 -14.59 7.65 -4.42
CA LEU A 252 -16.06 7.76 -4.45
C LEU A 252 -16.74 7.07 -3.24
N ALA A 253 -15.97 6.32 -2.44
CA ALA A 253 -16.52 5.58 -1.32
C ALA A 253 -16.95 6.50 -0.17
N ALA A 254 -18.11 6.25 0.39
CA ALA A 254 -18.53 6.80 1.69
C ALA A 254 -17.84 6.05 2.84
N VAL A 255 -17.63 4.75 2.66
CA VAL A 255 -16.88 3.90 3.60
C VAL A 255 -16.20 2.76 2.85
N VAL A 256 -15.01 2.37 3.34
CA VAL A 256 -14.26 1.21 2.84
C VAL A 256 -14.08 0.21 3.98
N ILE A 257 -14.31 -1.06 3.70
CA ILE A 257 -14.00 -2.15 4.63
C ILE A 257 -12.98 -3.07 3.94
N SER A 258 -11.81 -3.22 4.50
CA SER A 258 -10.71 -3.93 3.85
C SER A 258 -9.92 -4.79 4.83
N ASN A 259 -9.57 -5.99 4.38
CA ASN A 259 -8.48 -6.72 5.03
C ASN A 259 -7.19 -5.87 4.99
N ASP A 260 -6.24 -6.15 5.88
CA ASP A 260 -4.89 -5.56 5.82
C ASP A 260 -4.22 -5.91 4.47
N SER A 261 -4.32 -5.00 3.52
CA SER A 261 -3.94 -5.16 2.12
C SER A 261 -3.48 -3.84 1.49
N GLY A 262 -3.02 -3.90 0.25
CA GLY A 262 -2.65 -2.69 -0.51
C GLY A 262 -3.82 -1.71 -0.68
N LEU A 263 -5.05 -2.20 -0.88
CA LEU A 263 -6.24 -1.34 -1.02
C LEU A 263 -6.66 -0.69 0.32
N MET A 264 -6.39 -1.32 1.45
CA MET A 264 -6.56 -0.70 2.77
C MET A 264 -5.70 0.57 2.90
N HIS A 265 -4.41 0.46 2.53
CA HIS A 265 -3.51 1.62 2.53
C HIS A 265 -3.92 2.67 1.49
N ALA A 266 -4.42 2.23 0.32
CA ALA A 266 -4.93 3.15 -0.70
C ALA A 266 -6.15 3.93 -0.20
N ALA A 267 -7.13 3.27 0.42
CA ALA A 267 -8.29 3.92 1.01
C ALA A 267 -7.90 4.94 2.09
N SER A 268 -6.94 4.56 2.94
CA SER A 268 -6.34 5.45 3.95
C SER A 268 -5.71 6.68 3.31
N ALA A 269 -4.91 6.49 2.25
CA ALA A 269 -4.14 7.55 1.60
C ALA A 269 -5.00 8.49 0.74
N VAL A 270 -6.14 8.04 0.23
CA VAL A 270 -7.14 8.91 -0.43
C VAL A 270 -8.11 9.57 0.57
N GLY A 271 -7.92 9.36 1.87
CA GLY A 271 -8.66 10.01 2.94
C GLY A 271 -10.11 9.54 3.08
N ARG A 272 -10.41 8.28 2.73
CA ARG A 272 -11.77 7.75 2.91
C ARG A 272 -11.99 7.15 4.29
N PRO A 273 -13.21 7.28 4.85
CA PRO A 273 -13.63 6.49 6.01
C PRO A 273 -13.31 5.02 5.78
N LEU A 274 -12.62 4.39 6.72
CA LEU A 274 -12.05 3.05 6.54
C LEU A 274 -12.20 2.21 7.80
N VAL A 275 -12.63 0.96 7.64
CA VAL A 275 -12.45 -0.09 8.64
C VAL A 275 -11.41 -1.08 8.15
N ALA A 276 -10.27 -1.12 8.82
CA ALA A 276 -9.16 -2.00 8.50
C ALA A 276 -9.20 -3.25 9.39
N LEU A 277 -9.31 -4.42 8.75
CA LEU A 277 -9.45 -5.71 9.44
C LEU A 277 -8.07 -6.35 9.65
N PHE A 278 -7.68 -6.56 10.90
CA PHE A 278 -6.40 -7.14 11.28
C PHE A 278 -6.58 -8.47 12.01
N GLY A 279 -5.80 -9.45 11.56
CA GLY A 279 -5.72 -10.77 12.18
C GLY A 279 -4.28 -11.21 12.39
N SER A 280 -3.67 -11.88 11.41
CA SER A 280 -2.29 -12.39 11.51
C SER A 280 -1.22 -11.30 11.49
N SER A 281 -1.54 -10.06 11.14
CA SER A 281 -0.64 -8.90 11.09
C SER A 281 -0.96 -7.88 12.19
N SER A 282 -0.14 -6.82 12.29
CA SER A 282 -0.25 -5.84 13.35
C SER A 282 -0.43 -4.42 12.83
N PRO A 283 -1.45 -3.68 13.29
CA PRO A 283 -1.56 -2.25 13.00
C PRO A 283 -0.44 -1.42 13.63
N ALA A 284 0.31 -1.97 14.60
CA ALA A 284 1.50 -1.31 15.13
C ALA A 284 2.67 -1.33 14.12
N TYR A 285 2.64 -2.21 13.11
CA TYR A 285 3.68 -2.29 12.09
C TYR A 285 3.31 -1.55 10.80
N THR A 286 2.11 -1.80 10.28
CA THR A 286 1.58 -1.17 9.06
C THR A 286 0.20 -0.58 9.32
N PRO A 287 0.10 0.51 10.13
CA PRO A 287 -1.19 1.12 10.45
C PRO A 287 -1.86 1.74 9.21
N PRO A 288 -3.19 1.81 9.17
CA PRO A 288 -3.88 2.74 8.29
C PRO A 288 -3.62 4.17 8.82
N MET A 289 -2.76 4.90 8.12
CA MET A 289 -2.27 6.22 8.53
C MET A 289 -3.30 7.33 8.23
N SER A 290 -4.52 7.20 8.74
CA SER A 290 -5.59 8.19 8.52
C SER A 290 -6.40 8.40 9.80
N PRO A 291 -6.77 9.64 10.15
CA PRO A 291 -7.58 9.92 11.35
C PRO A 291 -9.01 9.37 11.26
N VAL A 292 -9.49 9.15 10.03
CA VAL A 292 -10.84 8.59 9.78
C VAL A 292 -10.82 7.06 9.63
N ALA A 293 -9.68 6.42 9.84
CA ALA A 293 -9.59 4.96 9.85
C ALA A 293 -9.95 4.41 11.24
N ARG A 294 -10.60 3.26 11.24
CA ARG A 294 -10.87 2.43 12.41
C ARG A 294 -10.19 1.07 12.22
N VAL A 295 -9.62 0.54 13.26
CA VAL A 295 -8.99 -0.79 13.25
C VAL A 295 -9.94 -1.77 13.94
N ALA A 296 -10.32 -2.80 13.21
CA ALA A 296 -11.07 -3.94 13.71
C ALA A 296 -10.12 -5.13 13.93
N LYS A 297 -9.95 -5.54 15.15
CA LYS A 297 -9.17 -6.71 15.56
C LYS A 297 -9.72 -7.29 16.85
N ILE A 298 -9.43 -8.54 17.11
CA ILE A 298 -9.62 -9.14 18.43
C ILE A 298 -8.27 -9.43 19.06
N ASP A 299 -8.18 -9.28 20.36
CA ASP A 299 -6.97 -9.59 21.12
C ASP A 299 -7.00 -11.07 21.51
N ILE A 300 -6.14 -11.86 20.87
CA ILE A 300 -5.93 -13.27 21.19
C ILE A 300 -4.42 -13.55 21.26
N GLU A 301 -4.05 -14.53 22.06
CA GLU A 301 -2.64 -14.83 22.39
C GLU A 301 -1.76 -15.09 21.16
N CYS A 302 -2.30 -15.75 20.11
CA CYS A 302 -1.56 -16.09 18.89
C CYS A 302 -1.52 -14.96 17.83
N SER A 303 -2.09 -13.78 18.10
CA SER A 303 -2.11 -12.64 17.17
C SER A 303 -1.34 -11.46 17.74
N PRO A 304 -0.46 -10.81 16.94
CA PRO A 304 -0.13 -11.07 15.53
C PRO A 304 0.92 -12.18 15.35
N CYS A 305 0.69 -13.16 14.50
CA CYS A 305 1.66 -14.23 14.20
C CYS A 305 2.53 -13.96 12.96
N PHE A 306 2.12 -13.04 12.09
CA PHE A 306 2.79 -12.70 10.82
C PHE A 306 2.96 -13.89 9.84
N GLN A 307 2.11 -14.92 9.97
CA GLN A 307 2.12 -16.08 9.08
C GLN A 307 1.16 -15.88 7.90
N ARG A 308 1.50 -16.48 6.76
CA ARG A 308 0.63 -16.47 5.56
C ARG A 308 -0.60 -17.35 5.73
N GLU A 309 -0.43 -18.44 6.44
CA GLU A 309 -1.46 -19.41 6.82
C GLU A 309 -1.52 -19.51 8.34
N CYS A 310 -2.68 -19.85 8.86
CA CYS A 310 -2.81 -20.00 10.31
C CYS A 310 -2.08 -21.27 10.78
N PRO A 311 -1.00 -21.14 11.58
CA PRO A 311 -0.22 -22.30 12.02
C PRO A 311 -1.02 -23.23 12.93
N LEU A 312 -2.10 -22.73 13.56
CA LEU A 312 -3.01 -23.47 14.43
C LEU A 312 -4.28 -23.94 13.70
N GLY A 313 -4.45 -23.62 12.42
CA GLY A 313 -5.57 -24.02 11.58
C GLY A 313 -6.93 -23.41 11.91
N HIS A 314 -7.07 -22.71 13.03
CA HIS A 314 -8.39 -22.24 13.51
C HIS A 314 -8.82 -20.88 12.97
N PHE A 315 -7.88 -20.02 12.52
CA PHE A 315 -8.14 -18.66 12.03
C PHE A 315 -8.99 -17.76 12.96
N LYS A 316 -9.00 -18.01 14.28
CA LYS A 316 -9.87 -17.32 15.25
C LYS A 316 -9.78 -15.80 15.16
N CYS A 317 -8.55 -15.24 14.98
CA CYS A 317 -8.34 -13.79 14.85
C CYS A 317 -9.20 -13.12 13.77
N MET A 318 -9.63 -13.86 12.75
CA MET A 318 -10.51 -13.38 11.68
C MET A 318 -11.92 -13.94 11.81
N ARG A 319 -12.07 -15.20 12.24
CA ARG A 319 -13.39 -15.86 12.36
C ARG A 319 -14.24 -15.32 13.50
N GLU A 320 -13.61 -14.94 14.62
CA GLU A 320 -14.34 -14.43 15.79
C GLU A 320 -14.54 -12.90 15.75
N LEU A 321 -13.92 -12.20 14.79
CA LEU A 321 -14.22 -10.79 14.53
C LEU A 321 -15.62 -10.70 13.88
N SER A 322 -16.61 -10.32 14.66
CA SER A 322 -18.02 -10.38 14.21
C SER A 322 -18.36 -9.29 13.19
N PRO A 323 -19.30 -9.54 12.27
CA PRO A 323 -19.83 -8.53 11.35
C PRO A 323 -20.46 -7.33 12.06
N ASP A 324 -21.05 -7.51 13.25
CA ASP A 324 -21.67 -6.42 14.01
C ASP A 324 -20.63 -5.41 14.47
N VAL A 325 -19.51 -5.86 15.03
CA VAL A 325 -18.40 -4.98 15.42
C VAL A 325 -17.87 -4.19 14.23
N VAL A 326 -17.66 -4.85 13.08
CA VAL A 326 -17.16 -4.21 11.87
C VAL A 326 -18.17 -3.19 11.32
N TYR A 327 -19.45 -3.50 11.37
CA TYR A 327 -20.51 -2.61 10.96
C TYR A 327 -20.60 -1.36 11.86
N ASP A 328 -20.53 -1.50 13.18
CA ASP A 328 -20.59 -0.36 14.11
C ASP A 328 -19.37 0.56 13.91
N LEU A 329 -18.19 -0.02 13.66
CA LEU A 329 -17.01 0.75 13.29
C LEU A 329 -17.19 1.46 11.94
N ALA A 330 -17.84 0.85 10.95
CA ALA A 330 -18.11 1.48 9.66
C ALA A 330 -19.03 2.68 9.79
N ARG A 331 -20.08 2.57 10.60
CA ARG A 331 -20.96 3.71 10.92
C ARG A 331 -20.19 4.84 11.61
N SER A 332 -19.41 4.53 12.63
CA SER A 332 -18.64 5.53 13.35
C SER A 332 -17.53 6.21 12.52
N ALA A 333 -17.03 5.53 11.49
CA ALA A 333 -16.04 6.10 10.56
C ALA A 333 -16.69 7.05 9.54
N SER A 334 -17.98 6.81 9.20
CA SER A 334 -18.73 7.59 8.19
C SER A 334 -19.46 8.82 8.78
N SER A 335 -19.55 8.92 10.10
CA SER A 335 -20.11 10.07 10.83
C SER A 335 -19.07 11.16 11.01
#